data_9d5563db5f9b4191ae32dfd027e97604
#
_entry.id   9d5563db5f9b4191ae32dfd027e97604
#
_cell.length_a   1.000
_cell.length_b   1.000
_cell.length_c   1.000
_cell.angle_alpha   90.00
_cell.angle_beta   90.00
_cell.angle_gamma   90.00
#
_symmetry.space_group_name_H-M   'P 1'
#
loop_
_entity.id
_entity.type
_entity.pdbx_description
1 polymer ?
#
loop_
_entity_poly.entity_id
_entity_poly.type
_entity_poly.pdbx_seq_one_letter_code
_entity_poly.pdbx_strand_id
1 'polypeptide(L)'
;MGGAFFAQVAQKCLVFLWRKGEKSGRVSGVYLRNLPGVLYLIKSVLRKGNLSMKYDFTSLMDRRGKDAIAVDGLGSGFAPDRPKDGFDIIPMWVADMNFPTVPTIQQAIIERAKHPAFGYFKPTDEYYDSIIRWQETRNGVTGLTKEHIGYENGVLGGVISALTAFAAPGDGVLLHSPTYIGFTMSIQNNGYKIVHSPLKKDENGVWRMDYEDMDAKLKAQNIHVAVFCSPHNPCGRVWERWELEKAMEVYRANDCLVISDEIWSDILLNGHTHIPTQSVSDWARQHTVAVYAPSKTFNLAGLVGSYHIIYNKYLRDRVVAKGSKPHYNDMNVLSMHALIGAYRPEGYEWVDELKQVLSGNVNFACDYIQQHFKGVAVSKPQGTYMLFLDCTEWCETHGKTIDEVQKAGWDVGVAWQDGRMFHGPCAIRMNLALPLSRVQEAFARLDKYVFNA
;
A
#
# COMPACT_ATOMS: atom_id res chain seq x y z
N MET A 1 12.87 -5.74 27.74
CA MET A 1 12.53 -5.85 29.19
C MET A 1 11.96 -4.56 29.81
N GLY A 2 11.96 -3.41 29.14
CA GLY A 2 11.45 -2.14 29.72
C GLY A 2 9.92 -1.97 29.73
N GLY A 3 9.18 -2.53 28.76
CA GLY A 3 7.73 -2.27 28.60
C GLY A 3 6.83 -2.87 29.70
N ALA A 4 7.16 -4.07 30.18
CA ALA A 4 6.37 -4.75 31.20
C ALA A 4 6.53 -4.10 32.59
N PHE A 5 7.71 -3.56 32.89
CA PHE A 5 7.98 -2.86 34.12
C PHE A 5 7.22 -1.53 34.23
N PHE A 6 7.18 -0.77 33.12
CA PHE A 6 6.44 0.50 33.05
C PHE A 6 4.91 0.32 33.14
N ALA A 7 4.37 -0.74 32.51
CA ALA A 7 2.94 -1.06 32.59
C ALA A 7 2.54 -1.41 34.05
N GLN A 8 3.37 -2.14 34.76
CA GLN A 8 3.12 -2.53 36.14
C GLN A 8 3.23 -1.35 37.13
N VAL A 9 4.13 -0.39 36.85
CA VAL A 9 4.25 0.87 37.62
C VAL A 9 3.05 1.78 37.37
N ALA A 10 2.61 1.93 36.11
CA ALA A 10 1.43 2.72 35.79
C ALA A 10 0.15 2.16 36.42
N GLN A 11 -0.01 0.83 36.43
CA GLN A 11 -1.17 0.17 37.04
C GLN A 11 -1.16 0.33 38.59
N LYS A 12 0.00 0.27 39.23
CA LYS A 12 0.14 0.52 40.70
C LYS A 12 -0.12 1.99 41.07
N CYS A 13 0.28 2.95 40.20
CA CYS A 13 -0.01 4.37 40.41
C CYS A 13 -1.50 4.68 40.24
N LEU A 14 -2.19 4.07 39.28
CA LEU A 14 -3.63 4.21 39.12
C LEU A 14 -4.44 3.66 40.28
N VAL A 15 -4.07 2.49 40.81
CA VAL A 15 -4.71 1.88 41.98
C VAL A 15 -4.45 2.72 43.23
N PHE A 16 -3.28 3.34 43.37
CA PHE A 16 -2.96 4.20 44.49
C PHE A 16 -3.74 5.52 44.47
N LEU A 17 -3.93 6.12 43.28
CA LEU A 17 -4.71 7.31 43.09
C LEU A 17 -6.21 7.06 43.30
N TRP A 18 -6.71 5.90 42.83
CA TRP A 18 -8.10 5.48 43.03
C TRP A 18 -8.41 5.27 44.53
N ARG A 19 -7.54 4.55 45.27
CA ARG A 19 -7.69 4.35 46.73
C ARG A 19 -7.61 5.63 47.55
N LYS A 20 -6.86 6.66 47.10
CA LYS A 20 -6.84 8.00 47.74
C LYS A 20 -8.08 8.84 47.41
N GLY A 21 -8.68 8.67 46.23
CA GLY A 21 -9.90 9.37 45.82
C GLY A 21 -11.13 8.91 46.63
N GLU A 22 -11.25 7.63 46.96
CA GLU A 22 -12.35 7.10 47.76
C GLU A 22 -12.34 7.61 49.23
N LYS A 23 -11.17 7.99 49.76
CA LYS A 23 -11.06 8.48 51.14
C LYS A 23 -11.25 9.99 51.32
N SER A 24 -11.19 10.78 50.24
CA SER A 24 -11.19 12.26 50.34
C SER A 24 -12.25 12.99 49.53
N GLY A 25 -13.08 12.32 48.75
CA GLY A 25 -14.23 12.91 48.07
C GLY A 25 -13.93 14.04 47.03
N ARG A 26 -12.68 14.42 46.82
CA ARG A 26 -12.25 15.44 45.86
C ARG A 26 -10.84 15.16 45.33
N VAL A 27 -10.73 14.80 44.08
CA VAL A 27 -9.46 14.88 43.34
C VAL A 27 -9.37 16.28 42.76
N SER A 28 -8.62 17.18 43.43
CA SER A 28 -8.41 18.54 42.90
C SER A 28 -7.47 18.48 41.68
N GLY A 29 -7.91 19.04 40.54
CA GLY A 29 -7.19 19.07 39.25
C GLY A 29 -5.84 19.82 39.22
N VAL A 30 -5.31 20.18 40.39
CA VAL A 30 -4.09 21.00 40.52
C VAL A 30 -2.80 20.19 40.46
N TYR A 31 -2.82 18.89 40.82
CA TYR A 31 -1.61 18.06 40.84
C TYR A 31 -1.19 17.47 39.49
N LEU A 32 -2.05 17.50 38.47
CA LEU A 32 -1.76 16.91 37.16
C LEU A 32 -1.21 17.91 36.12
N ARG A 33 -1.21 19.21 36.43
CA ARG A 33 -0.76 20.25 35.48
C ARG A 33 0.76 20.27 35.25
N ASN A 34 1.55 19.69 36.12
CA ASN A 34 3.02 19.79 36.06
C ASN A 34 3.74 18.58 35.47
N LEU A 35 3.01 17.61 34.86
CA LEU A 35 3.60 16.44 34.24
C LEU A 35 2.96 16.14 32.88
N PRO A 36 3.27 16.91 31.83
CA PRO A 36 2.68 16.73 30.49
C PRO A 36 2.83 15.32 29.91
N GLY A 37 3.97 14.67 30.19
CA GLY A 37 4.25 13.30 29.74
C GLY A 37 3.35 12.24 30.40
N VAL A 38 3.01 12.41 31.68
CA VAL A 38 2.13 11.48 32.40
C VAL A 38 0.69 11.64 31.95
N LEU A 39 0.25 12.87 31.67
CA LEU A 39 -1.10 13.14 31.13
C LEU A 39 -1.26 12.58 29.73
N TYR A 40 -0.22 12.64 28.89
CA TYR A 40 -0.18 12.02 27.57
C TYR A 40 -0.22 10.48 27.66
N LEU A 41 0.54 9.90 28.56
CA LEU A 41 0.51 8.44 28.81
C LEU A 41 -0.85 7.98 29.37
N ILE A 42 -1.42 8.68 30.32
CA ILE A 42 -2.77 8.36 30.86
C ILE A 42 -3.83 8.51 29.77
N LYS A 43 -3.78 9.56 28.94
CA LYS A 43 -4.66 9.70 27.78
C LYS A 43 -4.44 8.60 26.73
N SER A 44 -3.21 8.14 26.52
CA SER A 44 -2.91 7.06 25.59
C SER A 44 -3.35 5.68 26.13
N VAL A 45 -3.25 5.45 27.43
CA VAL A 45 -3.71 4.21 28.09
C VAL A 45 -5.24 4.17 28.22
N LEU A 46 -5.86 5.30 28.54
CA LEU A 46 -7.33 5.41 28.56
C LEU A 46 -7.94 5.35 27.14
N ARG A 47 -7.21 5.78 26.12
CA ARG A 47 -7.61 5.57 24.70
C ARG A 47 -7.49 4.11 24.26
N LYS A 48 -6.66 3.28 24.87
CA LYS A 48 -6.57 1.84 24.55
C LYS A 48 -7.67 0.97 25.18
N GLY A 49 -8.47 1.54 26.09
CA GLY A 49 -9.65 0.87 26.67
C GLY A 49 -10.94 1.41 26.05
N ASN A 50 -11.52 0.74 25.04
CA ASN A 50 -12.77 1.07 24.34
C ASN A 50 -12.72 2.32 23.45
N LEU A 51 -11.88 2.36 22.42
CA LEU A 51 -12.12 3.19 21.24
C LEU A 51 -13.11 2.44 20.34
N SER A 52 -14.39 2.82 20.38
CA SER A 52 -15.25 2.50 19.26
C SER A 52 -14.68 3.22 18.02
N MET A 53 -14.38 2.47 16.95
CA MET A 53 -13.97 3.08 15.68
C MET A 53 -15.07 4.02 15.19
N LYS A 54 -14.68 5.17 14.67
CA LYS A 54 -15.60 6.17 14.10
C LYS A 54 -16.17 5.67 12.78
N TYR A 55 -15.39 4.88 12.04
CA TYR A 55 -15.76 4.37 10.71
C TYR A 55 -16.07 2.89 10.74
N ASP A 56 -16.92 2.46 9.80
CA ASP A 56 -17.35 1.06 9.71
C ASP A 56 -16.37 0.24 8.87
N PHE A 57 -15.63 -0.64 9.55
CA PHE A 57 -14.75 -1.64 8.94
C PHE A 57 -15.24 -3.09 9.23
N THR A 58 -16.48 -3.23 9.69
CA THR A 58 -17.02 -4.52 10.13
C THR A 58 -18.18 -5.02 9.28
N SER A 59 -18.94 -4.12 8.68
CA SER A 59 -20.08 -4.47 7.82
C SER A 59 -19.66 -5.08 6.50
N LEU A 60 -20.39 -6.08 6.05
CA LEU A 60 -20.20 -6.71 4.75
C LEU A 60 -20.85 -5.85 3.67
N MET A 61 -20.05 -5.26 2.81
CA MET A 61 -20.53 -4.47 1.69
C MET A 61 -20.79 -5.38 0.47
N ASP A 62 -22.03 -5.44 -0.01
CA ASP A 62 -22.35 -6.14 -1.26
C ASP A 62 -21.92 -5.28 -2.46
N ARG A 63 -20.96 -5.80 -3.23
CA ARG A 63 -20.39 -5.15 -4.40
C ARG A 63 -20.86 -5.74 -5.73
N ARG A 64 -21.76 -6.76 -5.71
CA ARG A 64 -22.29 -7.39 -6.93
C ARG A 64 -23.14 -6.40 -7.71
N GLY A 65 -22.94 -6.34 -9.03
CA GLY A 65 -23.64 -5.39 -9.90
C GLY A 65 -23.35 -3.92 -9.58
N LYS A 66 -22.20 -3.64 -9.00
CA LYS A 66 -21.70 -2.29 -8.68
C LYS A 66 -20.37 -2.00 -9.38
N ASP A 67 -20.19 -2.54 -10.58
CA ASP A 67 -19.01 -2.38 -11.42
C ASP A 67 -17.69 -2.85 -10.74
N ALA A 68 -17.83 -3.79 -9.79
CA ALA A 68 -16.71 -4.27 -9.00
C ALA A 68 -16.06 -5.50 -9.64
N ILE A 69 -14.96 -5.31 -10.38
CA ILE A 69 -14.22 -6.41 -11.04
C ILE A 69 -13.87 -7.54 -10.07
N ALA A 70 -13.66 -7.22 -8.79
CA ALA A 70 -13.32 -8.19 -7.75
C ALA A 70 -14.37 -9.30 -7.56
N VAL A 71 -15.63 -9.03 -7.90
CA VAL A 71 -16.76 -9.98 -7.80
C VAL A 71 -17.42 -10.25 -9.14
N ASP A 72 -17.66 -9.20 -9.95
CA ASP A 72 -18.38 -9.33 -11.21
C ASP A 72 -17.49 -9.89 -12.35
N GLY A 73 -16.15 -9.73 -12.23
CA GLY A 73 -15.17 -10.18 -13.22
C GLY A 73 -14.75 -11.65 -13.10
N LEU A 74 -15.19 -12.40 -12.08
CA LEU A 74 -14.77 -13.78 -11.87
C LEU A 74 -15.15 -14.70 -13.05
N GLY A 75 -14.25 -15.62 -13.38
CA GLY A 75 -14.39 -16.58 -14.49
C GLY A 75 -14.11 -15.95 -15.86
N SER A 76 -13.46 -14.77 -15.94
CA SER A 76 -13.09 -14.13 -17.20
C SER A 76 -11.62 -13.72 -17.22
N GLY A 77 -10.95 -13.92 -18.35
CA GLY A 77 -9.54 -13.55 -18.54
C GLY A 77 -8.62 -14.23 -17.54
N PHE A 78 -7.88 -13.43 -16.78
CA PHE A 78 -6.95 -13.89 -15.73
C PHE A 78 -7.54 -13.80 -14.31
N ALA A 79 -8.85 -13.54 -14.21
CA ALA A 79 -9.54 -13.56 -12.92
C ALA A 79 -9.67 -14.99 -12.38
N PRO A 80 -9.80 -15.15 -11.06
CA PRO A 80 -10.15 -16.42 -10.44
C PRO A 80 -11.42 -17.03 -11.02
N ASP A 81 -11.52 -18.37 -11.02
CA ASP A 81 -12.74 -19.06 -11.38
C ASP A 81 -13.87 -18.76 -10.38
N ARG A 82 -15.11 -18.98 -10.82
CA ARG A 82 -16.27 -18.93 -9.93
C ARG A 82 -16.25 -20.09 -8.94
N PRO A 83 -16.73 -19.90 -7.70
CA PRO A 83 -16.80 -20.97 -6.73
C PRO A 83 -17.80 -22.06 -7.14
N LYS A 84 -17.66 -23.24 -6.53
CA LYS A 84 -18.66 -24.29 -6.61
C LYS A 84 -19.94 -23.89 -5.88
N ASP A 85 -21.04 -24.57 -6.22
CA ASP A 85 -22.31 -24.38 -5.53
C ASP A 85 -22.18 -24.60 -4.02
N GLY A 86 -22.81 -23.74 -3.25
CA GLY A 86 -22.77 -23.74 -1.79
C GLY A 86 -21.70 -22.83 -1.16
N PHE A 87 -20.82 -22.23 -1.96
CA PHE A 87 -19.85 -21.24 -1.49
C PHE A 87 -20.11 -19.86 -2.10
N ASP A 88 -20.17 -18.85 -1.25
CA ASP A 88 -20.18 -17.47 -1.68
C ASP A 88 -18.74 -16.94 -1.88
N ILE A 89 -18.63 -15.84 -2.62
CA ILE A 89 -17.34 -15.25 -3.00
C ILE A 89 -16.74 -14.44 -1.85
N ILE A 90 -15.47 -14.70 -1.53
CA ILE A 90 -14.64 -13.85 -0.71
C ILE A 90 -13.56 -13.23 -1.62
N PRO A 91 -13.69 -11.97 -2.06
CA PRO A 91 -12.82 -11.37 -3.05
C PRO A 91 -11.48 -10.95 -2.42
N MET A 92 -10.42 -11.70 -2.74
CA MET A 92 -9.07 -11.50 -2.17
C MET A 92 -7.97 -11.38 -3.26
N TRP A 93 -8.33 -11.08 -4.51
CA TRP A 93 -7.37 -11.04 -5.64
C TRP A 93 -7.03 -9.63 -6.12
N VAL A 94 -8.01 -8.75 -6.28
CA VAL A 94 -7.78 -7.37 -6.69
C VAL A 94 -7.23 -6.55 -5.53
N ALA A 95 -6.33 -5.62 -5.84
CA ALA A 95 -5.81 -4.67 -4.86
C ALA A 95 -6.76 -3.48 -4.68
N ASP A 96 -8.00 -3.77 -4.24
CA ASP A 96 -9.02 -2.82 -3.80
C ASP A 96 -9.59 -3.25 -2.44
N MET A 97 -10.43 -2.43 -1.82
CA MET A 97 -10.92 -2.69 -0.48
C MET A 97 -12.43 -3.03 -0.47
N ASN A 98 -12.82 -3.86 0.50
CA ASN A 98 -14.22 -4.18 0.79
C ASN A 98 -14.73 -3.39 2.00
N PHE A 99 -14.27 -2.14 2.13
CA PHE A 99 -14.71 -1.17 3.12
C PHE A 99 -15.30 0.06 2.45
N PRO A 100 -16.32 0.71 3.05
CA PRO A 100 -16.74 2.05 2.62
C PRO A 100 -15.57 3.01 2.75
N THR A 101 -15.36 3.86 1.74
CA THR A 101 -14.37 4.94 1.83
C THR A 101 -14.87 6.07 2.75
N VAL A 102 -13.99 7.01 3.11
CA VAL A 102 -14.36 8.15 3.95
C VAL A 102 -15.48 8.99 3.31
N PRO A 103 -16.55 9.35 4.04
CA PRO A 103 -17.71 10.02 3.45
C PRO A 103 -17.42 11.36 2.77
N THR A 104 -16.37 12.06 3.18
CA THR A 104 -15.96 13.35 2.59
C THR A 104 -15.61 13.27 1.11
N ILE A 105 -15.23 12.10 0.61
CA ILE A 105 -14.98 11.84 -0.81
C ILE A 105 -16.28 11.91 -1.61
N GLN A 106 -17.29 11.13 -1.18
CA GLN A 106 -18.60 11.12 -1.82
C GLN A 106 -19.23 12.52 -1.78
N GLN A 107 -19.15 13.22 -0.64
CA GLN A 107 -19.66 14.57 -0.46
C GLN A 107 -19.01 15.54 -1.46
N ALA A 108 -17.69 15.49 -1.62
CA ALA A 108 -16.97 16.39 -2.54
C ALA A 108 -17.36 16.12 -4.01
N ILE A 109 -17.51 14.85 -4.40
CA ILE A 109 -17.95 14.45 -5.75
C ILE A 109 -19.40 14.92 -6.00
N ILE A 110 -20.32 14.66 -5.06
CA ILE A 110 -21.73 15.02 -5.18
C ILE A 110 -21.87 16.54 -5.26
N GLU A 111 -21.17 17.28 -4.43
CA GLU A 111 -21.22 18.74 -4.44
C GLU A 111 -20.76 19.31 -5.77
N ARG A 112 -19.66 18.79 -6.33
CA ARG A 112 -19.22 19.19 -7.66
C ARG A 112 -20.24 18.80 -8.74
N ALA A 113 -20.85 17.62 -8.65
CA ALA A 113 -21.80 17.09 -9.63
C ALA A 113 -23.14 17.87 -9.64
N LYS A 114 -23.52 18.55 -8.57
CA LYS A 114 -24.71 19.45 -8.54
C LYS A 114 -24.61 20.59 -9.53
N HIS A 115 -23.41 21.02 -9.89
CA HIS A 115 -23.21 21.98 -10.96
C HIS A 115 -23.30 21.28 -12.31
N PRO A 116 -24.24 21.63 -13.20
CA PRO A 116 -24.57 20.84 -14.38
C PRO A 116 -23.57 20.95 -15.56
N ALA A 117 -22.52 21.78 -15.42
CA ALA A 117 -21.52 21.97 -16.47
C ALA A 117 -20.18 21.29 -16.11
N PHE A 118 -19.67 20.47 -17.04
CA PHE A 118 -18.40 19.73 -16.93
C PHE A 118 -17.44 20.16 -18.03
N GLY A 119 -17.36 21.47 -18.30
CA GLY A 119 -16.46 22.02 -19.31
C GLY A 119 -14.98 22.01 -18.89
N TYR A 120 -14.13 22.63 -19.69
CA TYR A 120 -12.71 22.75 -19.41
C TYR A 120 -12.47 23.42 -18.06
N PHE A 121 -11.49 22.95 -17.31
CA PHE A 121 -11.13 23.46 -16.00
C PHE A 121 -9.61 23.46 -15.80
N LYS A 122 -9.17 24.09 -14.75
CA LYS A 122 -7.79 24.04 -14.25
C LYS A 122 -7.79 23.49 -12.84
N PRO A 123 -6.76 22.73 -12.43
CA PRO A 123 -6.58 22.36 -11.04
C PRO A 123 -6.58 23.59 -10.14
N THR A 124 -7.29 23.49 -9.00
CA THR A 124 -7.41 24.58 -8.04
C THR A 124 -6.20 24.64 -7.11
N ASP A 125 -5.95 25.78 -6.47
CA ASP A 125 -4.91 25.85 -5.42
C ASP A 125 -5.23 24.88 -4.27
N GLU A 126 -6.51 24.67 -3.92
CA GLU A 126 -6.94 23.70 -2.90
C GLU A 126 -6.49 22.26 -3.23
N TYR A 127 -6.46 21.88 -4.52
CA TYR A 127 -5.93 20.56 -4.93
C TYR A 127 -4.45 20.43 -4.56
N TYR A 128 -3.62 21.41 -4.94
CA TYR A 128 -2.19 21.37 -4.63
C TYR A 128 -1.92 21.50 -3.13
N ASP A 129 -2.61 22.37 -2.44
CA ASP A 129 -2.49 22.57 -1.00
C ASP A 129 -2.87 21.29 -0.23
N SER A 130 -3.88 20.56 -0.70
CA SER A 130 -4.27 19.27 -0.12
C SER A 130 -3.15 18.24 -0.22
N ILE A 131 -2.49 18.13 -1.37
CA ILE A 131 -1.34 17.25 -1.59
C ILE A 131 -0.17 17.68 -0.72
N ILE A 132 0.17 18.97 -0.70
CA ILE A 132 1.28 19.50 0.11
C ILE A 132 1.06 19.17 1.57
N ARG A 133 -0.10 19.51 2.15
CA ARG A 133 -0.43 19.20 3.55
C ARG A 133 -0.39 17.69 3.84
N TRP A 134 -0.88 16.87 2.91
CA TRP A 134 -0.84 15.42 3.07
C TRP A 134 0.59 14.90 3.15
N GLN A 135 1.44 15.32 2.22
CA GLN A 135 2.85 14.90 2.16
C GLN A 135 3.66 15.41 3.37
N GLU A 136 3.42 16.65 3.81
CA GLU A 136 4.05 17.19 5.02
C GLU A 136 3.65 16.40 6.27
N THR A 137 2.35 16.14 6.43
CA THR A 137 1.82 15.51 7.64
C THR A 137 2.10 14.00 7.70
N ARG A 138 1.95 13.30 6.58
CA ARG A 138 2.07 11.83 6.54
C ARG A 138 3.50 11.37 6.29
N ASN A 139 4.23 12.04 5.43
CA ASN A 139 5.54 11.61 4.96
C ASN A 139 6.69 12.52 5.43
N GLY A 140 6.40 13.58 6.18
CA GLY A 140 7.41 14.52 6.69
C GLY A 140 8.14 15.29 5.58
N VAL A 141 7.53 15.41 4.40
CA VAL A 141 8.11 16.13 3.26
C VAL A 141 8.10 17.64 3.55
N THR A 142 9.22 18.32 3.34
CA THR A 142 9.34 19.77 3.52
C THR A 142 9.73 20.47 2.23
N GLY A 143 9.28 21.73 2.07
CA GLY A 143 9.63 22.55 0.91
C GLY A 143 8.98 22.09 -0.40
N LEU A 144 7.89 21.32 -0.33
CA LEU A 144 7.08 20.97 -1.48
C LEU A 144 6.25 22.17 -1.91
N THR A 145 6.24 22.47 -3.22
CA THR A 145 5.43 23.53 -3.81
C THR A 145 4.60 22.97 -4.96
N LYS A 146 3.57 23.70 -5.38
CA LYS A 146 2.72 23.30 -6.50
C LYS A 146 3.48 23.04 -7.80
N GLU A 147 4.61 23.70 -7.99
CA GLU A 147 5.45 23.51 -9.18
C GLU A 147 6.08 22.12 -9.28
N HIS A 148 6.26 21.44 -8.14
CA HIS A 148 6.82 20.09 -8.08
C HIS A 148 5.78 19.01 -8.39
N ILE A 149 4.49 19.37 -8.39
CA ILE A 149 3.35 18.45 -8.48
C ILE A 149 2.75 18.50 -9.87
N GLY A 150 2.59 17.34 -10.50
CA GLY A 150 1.87 17.20 -11.75
C GLY A 150 0.90 16.04 -11.72
N TYR A 151 -0.24 16.18 -12.41
CA TYR A 151 -1.22 15.10 -12.53
C TYR A 151 -0.69 13.96 -13.41
N GLU A 152 -1.01 12.74 -13.04
CA GLU A 152 -0.77 11.54 -13.83
C GLU A 152 -2.04 10.69 -13.96
N ASN A 153 -2.23 10.08 -15.12
CA ASN A 153 -3.39 9.25 -15.42
C ASN A 153 -3.23 7.84 -14.84
N GLY A 154 -3.33 7.73 -13.51
CA GLY A 154 -2.96 6.55 -12.74
C GLY A 154 -1.45 6.44 -12.55
N VAL A 155 -1.02 5.70 -11.51
CA VAL A 155 0.42 5.53 -11.21
C VAL A 155 1.16 4.81 -12.34
N LEU A 156 0.55 3.80 -12.96
CA LEU A 156 1.14 3.15 -14.14
C LEU A 156 1.30 4.12 -15.32
N GLY A 157 0.33 5.03 -15.51
CA GLY A 157 0.44 6.13 -16.46
C GLY A 157 1.63 7.02 -16.16
N GLY A 158 1.83 7.40 -14.88
CA GLY A 158 2.99 8.18 -14.44
C GLY A 158 4.32 7.47 -14.66
N VAL A 159 4.39 6.17 -14.41
CA VAL A 159 5.58 5.35 -14.71
C VAL A 159 5.89 5.40 -16.21
N ILE A 160 4.89 5.22 -17.07
CA ILE A 160 5.09 5.25 -18.53
C ILE A 160 5.40 6.67 -19.03
N SER A 161 4.79 7.71 -18.47
CA SER A 161 5.14 9.12 -18.77
C SER A 161 6.62 9.38 -18.52
N ALA A 162 7.15 8.90 -17.37
CA ALA A 162 8.56 9.02 -17.04
C ALA A 162 9.44 8.16 -17.96
N LEU A 163 9.09 6.90 -18.20
CA LEU A 163 9.85 6.02 -19.11
C LEU A 163 9.97 6.63 -20.50
N THR A 164 8.86 7.10 -21.08
CA THR A 164 8.88 7.74 -22.42
C THR A 164 9.66 9.05 -22.47
N ALA A 165 9.89 9.70 -21.33
CA ALA A 165 10.71 10.89 -21.25
C ALA A 165 12.22 10.60 -21.20
N PHE A 166 12.63 9.43 -20.65
CA PHE A 166 14.03 9.15 -20.31
C PHE A 166 14.60 7.87 -20.92
N ALA A 167 13.78 7.03 -21.54
CA ALA A 167 14.18 5.80 -22.21
C ALA A 167 13.60 5.73 -23.62
N ALA A 168 14.21 4.93 -24.48
CA ALA A 168 13.71 4.62 -25.82
C ALA A 168 13.15 3.20 -25.86
N PRO A 169 12.16 2.90 -26.76
CA PRO A 169 11.75 1.52 -26.97
C PRO A 169 12.94 0.59 -27.27
N GLY A 170 13.00 -0.54 -26.58
CA GLY A 170 14.13 -1.46 -26.63
C GLY A 170 15.13 -1.32 -25.48
N ASP A 171 15.13 -0.20 -24.76
CA ASP A 171 16.00 -0.02 -23.60
C ASP A 171 15.60 -0.95 -22.45
N GLY A 172 16.59 -1.30 -21.60
CA GLY A 172 16.41 -2.05 -20.37
C GLY A 172 15.89 -1.17 -19.25
N VAL A 173 14.96 -1.70 -18.47
CA VAL A 173 14.44 -1.09 -17.23
C VAL A 173 14.66 -2.06 -16.08
N LEU A 174 15.34 -1.63 -15.01
CA LEU A 174 15.57 -2.47 -13.84
C LEU A 174 14.32 -2.52 -12.97
N LEU A 175 13.91 -3.75 -12.59
CA LEU A 175 12.85 -4.04 -11.61
C LEU A 175 13.34 -5.02 -10.55
N HIS A 176 12.85 -4.89 -9.33
CA HIS A 176 13.01 -5.94 -8.32
C HIS A 176 11.92 -7.00 -8.46
N SER A 177 12.27 -8.29 -8.35
CA SER A 177 11.29 -9.38 -8.34
C SER A 177 11.31 -10.14 -6.99
N PRO A 178 10.17 -10.64 -6.49
CA PRO A 178 8.83 -10.54 -7.07
C PRO A 178 8.42 -9.11 -7.35
N THR A 179 7.56 -8.88 -8.36
CA THR A 179 7.17 -7.53 -8.77
C THR A 179 5.68 -7.41 -9.08
N TYR A 180 5.17 -6.19 -9.11
CA TYR A 180 3.79 -5.95 -9.48
C TYR A 180 3.56 -6.20 -10.98
N ILE A 181 2.56 -7.04 -11.30
CA ILE A 181 2.21 -7.40 -12.69
C ILE A 181 1.96 -6.18 -13.58
N GLY A 182 1.40 -5.11 -13.01
CA GLY A 182 1.14 -3.88 -13.76
C GLY A 182 2.43 -3.24 -14.32
N PHE A 183 3.56 -3.34 -13.63
CA PHE A 183 4.84 -2.89 -14.17
C PHE A 183 5.27 -3.77 -15.33
N THR A 184 5.23 -5.10 -15.16
CA THR A 184 5.61 -6.05 -16.21
C THR A 184 4.83 -5.78 -17.49
N MET A 185 3.51 -5.74 -17.39
CA MET A 185 2.64 -5.51 -18.56
C MET A 185 2.84 -4.13 -19.18
N SER A 186 2.85 -3.07 -18.37
CA SER A 186 2.94 -1.70 -18.90
C SER A 186 4.29 -1.43 -19.55
N ILE A 187 5.40 -1.90 -18.97
CA ILE A 187 6.74 -1.71 -19.49
C ILE A 187 6.90 -2.47 -20.80
N GLN A 188 6.53 -3.75 -20.83
CA GLN A 188 6.65 -4.59 -22.04
C GLN A 188 5.73 -4.11 -23.17
N ASN A 189 4.47 -3.77 -22.88
CA ASN A 189 3.52 -3.28 -23.88
C ASN A 189 3.93 -1.93 -24.51
N ASN A 190 4.77 -1.16 -23.83
CA ASN A 190 5.35 0.07 -24.36
C ASN A 190 6.74 -0.16 -25.02
N GLY A 191 7.14 -1.40 -25.22
CA GLY A 191 8.32 -1.78 -26.00
C GLY A 191 9.65 -1.73 -25.23
N TYR A 192 9.65 -1.62 -23.90
CA TYR A 192 10.85 -1.68 -23.08
C TYR A 192 11.17 -3.12 -22.64
N LYS A 193 12.43 -3.38 -22.38
CA LYS A 193 12.90 -4.66 -21.82
C LYS A 193 12.97 -4.60 -20.31
N ILE A 194 12.54 -5.64 -19.63
CA ILE A 194 12.65 -5.74 -18.18
C ILE A 194 13.91 -6.53 -17.82
N VAL A 195 14.67 -5.97 -16.88
CA VAL A 195 15.80 -6.65 -16.25
C VAL A 195 15.49 -6.79 -14.75
N HIS A 196 15.31 -8.03 -14.32
CA HIS A 196 14.98 -8.33 -12.92
C HIS A 196 16.23 -8.39 -12.04
N SER A 197 16.21 -7.67 -10.91
CA SER A 197 17.10 -7.90 -9.78
C SER A 197 16.29 -8.58 -8.66
N PRO A 198 16.47 -9.90 -8.45
CA PRO A 198 15.67 -10.63 -7.48
C PRO A 198 15.96 -10.19 -6.06
N LEU A 199 14.90 -9.98 -5.29
CA LEU A 199 14.99 -9.82 -3.85
C LEU A 199 15.40 -11.16 -3.21
N LYS A 200 16.15 -11.09 -2.13
CA LYS A 200 16.55 -12.25 -1.32
C LYS A 200 15.93 -12.15 0.07
N LYS A 201 15.59 -13.27 0.69
CA LYS A 201 15.21 -13.29 2.11
C LYS A 201 16.46 -13.37 2.97
N ASP A 202 16.54 -12.53 3.99
CA ASP A 202 17.58 -12.64 5.02
C ASP A 202 17.29 -13.81 5.98
N GLU A 203 18.15 -14.03 6.98
CA GLU A 203 18.02 -15.08 7.99
C GLU A 203 16.71 -15.01 8.81
N ASN A 204 16.09 -13.83 8.86
CA ASN A 204 14.81 -13.61 9.54
C ASN A 204 13.60 -13.70 8.57
N GLY A 205 13.82 -14.11 7.32
CA GLY A 205 12.79 -14.19 6.29
C GLY A 205 12.32 -12.83 5.74
N VAL A 206 13.08 -11.76 5.99
CA VAL A 206 12.76 -10.41 5.50
C VAL A 206 13.33 -10.24 4.10
N TRP A 207 12.51 -9.73 3.18
CA TRP A 207 12.94 -9.44 1.83
C TRP A 207 13.94 -8.29 1.79
N ARG A 208 15.08 -8.49 1.10
CA ARG A 208 16.18 -7.55 0.94
C ARG A 208 16.56 -7.37 -0.51
N MET A 209 17.03 -6.18 -0.87
CA MET A 209 17.62 -5.92 -2.18
C MET A 209 19.01 -6.54 -2.27
N ASP A 210 19.36 -7.07 -3.45
CA ASP A 210 20.70 -7.53 -3.77
C ASP A 210 21.45 -6.43 -4.51
N TYR A 211 22.17 -5.60 -3.78
CA TYR A 211 22.86 -4.41 -4.31
C TYR A 211 23.99 -4.75 -5.27
N GLU A 212 24.64 -5.90 -5.09
CA GLU A 212 25.70 -6.36 -6.00
C GLU A 212 25.10 -6.80 -7.34
N ASP A 213 23.98 -7.53 -7.32
CA ASP A 213 23.22 -7.93 -8.50
C ASP A 213 22.66 -6.71 -9.25
N MET A 214 22.12 -5.71 -8.51
CA MET A 214 21.69 -4.44 -9.09
C MET A 214 22.81 -3.76 -9.87
N ASP A 215 23.96 -3.55 -9.22
CA ASP A 215 25.13 -2.87 -9.82
C ASP A 215 25.66 -3.62 -11.04
N ALA A 216 25.80 -4.94 -10.94
CA ALA A 216 26.26 -5.78 -12.03
C ALA A 216 25.32 -5.71 -13.25
N LYS A 217 24.01 -5.75 -13.06
CA LYS A 217 23.03 -5.70 -14.15
C LYS A 217 22.94 -4.32 -14.79
N LEU A 218 22.95 -3.24 -13.98
CA LEU A 218 22.97 -1.88 -14.49
C LEU A 218 24.17 -1.65 -15.42
N LYS A 219 25.36 -2.08 -15.01
CA LYS A 219 26.59 -1.98 -15.80
C LYS A 219 26.59 -2.87 -17.05
N ALA A 220 26.28 -4.15 -16.88
CA ALA A 220 26.37 -5.12 -17.96
C ALA A 220 25.42 -4.83 -19.11
N GLN A 221 24.26 -4.24 -18.85
CA GLN A 221 23.23 -3.96 -19.84
C GLN A 221 23.03 -2.46 -20.11
N ASN A 222 23.90 -1.61 -19.57
CA ASN A 222 23.87 -0.15 -19.73
C ASN A 222 22.48 0.43 -19.44
N ILE A 223 21.92 0.09 -18.26
CA ILE A 223 20.56 0.48 -17.86
C ILE A 223 20.62 1.83 -17.14
N HIS A 224 19.84 2.80 -17.63
CA HIS A 224 19.80 4.16 -17.11
C HIS A 224 18.48 4.53 -16.43
N VAL A 225 17.51 3.60 -16.36
CA VAL A 225 16.21 3.82 -15.69
C VAL A 225 15.82 2.59 -14.89
N ALA A 226 15.40 2.81 -13.66
CA ALA A 226 14.84 1.78 -12.78
C ALA A 226 13.43 2.17 -12.32
N VAL A 227 12.52 1.18 -12.19
CA VAL A 227 11.25 1.34 -11.50
C VAL A 227 11.38 0.72 -10.12
N PHE A 228 11.16 1.54 -9.10
CA PHE A 228 11.33 1.21 -7.69
C PHE A 228 9.98 1.30 -6.96
N CYS A 229 9.58 0.23 -6.27
CA CYS A 229 8.30 0.17 -5.55
C CYS A 229 8.52 0.32 -4.03
N SER A 230 7.94 1.35 -3.42
CA SER A 230 8.15 1.69 -2.01
C SER A 230 6.88 2.29 -1.37
N PRO A 231 6.18 1.57 -0.47
CA PRO A 231 6.32 0.17 -0.06
C PRO A 231 6.14 -0.85 -1.19
N HIS A 232 6.78 -2.01 -1.06
CA HIS A 232 6.93 -2.97 -2.14
C HIS A 232 5.74 -3.96 -2.23
N ASN A 233 5.10 -4.04 -3.40
CA ASN A 233 4.08 -5.03 -3.74
C ASN A 233 4.67 -6.06 -4.73
N PRO A 234 4.58 -7.38 -4.47
CA PRO A 234 3.65 -8.05 -3.55
C PRO A 234 4.19 -8.34 -2.15
N CYS A 235 5.48 -8.12 -1.88
CA CYS A 235 6.13 -8.60 -0.66
C CYS A 235 5.74 -7.83 0.61
N GLY A 236 5.05 -6.69 0.50
CA GLY A 236 4.67 -5.85 1.64
C GLY A 236 5.86 -5.24 2.39
N ARG A 237 7.02 -5.13 1.74
CA ARG A 237 8.23 -4.59 2.37
C ARG A 237 8.16 -3.06 2.46
N VAL A 238 8.41 -2.51 3.64
CA VAL A 238 8.68 -1.09 3.89
C VAL A 238 10.18 -0.93 4.07
N TRP A 239 10.83 -0.26 3.11
CA TRP A 239 12.28 -0.15 3.10
C TRP A 239 12.80 0.72 4.24
N GLU A 240 13.85 0.26 4.91
CA GLU A 240 14.56 1.01 5.93
C GLU A 240 15.44 2.11 5.29
N ARG A 241 15.76 3.16 6.05
CA ARG A 241 16.56 4.29 5.53
C ARG A 241 17.88 3.83 4.90
N TRP A 242 18.61 2.97 5.58
CA TRP A 242 19.89 2.47 5.07
C TRP A 242 19.75 1.65 3.77
N GLU A 243 18.62 0.95 3.59
CA GLU A 243 18.33 0.20 2.35
C GLU A 243 18.10 1.17 1.18
N LEU A 244 17.33 2.22 1.42
CA LEU A 244 17.07 3.26 0.43
C LEU A 244 18.35 4.02 0.07
N GLU A 245 19.13 4.42 1.07
CA GLU A 245 20.42 5.10 0.86
C GLU A 245 21.35 4.25 0.01
N LYS A 246 21.49 2.97 0.34
CA LYS A 246 22.35 2.03 -0.40
C LYS A 246 21.84 1.78 -1.83
N ALA A 247 20.54 1.66 -2.03
CA ALA A 247 19.96 1.55 -3.37
C ALA A 247 20.24 2.81 -4.21
N MET A 248 20.06 3.99 -3.62
CA MET A 248 20.34 5.27 -4.31
C MET A 248 21.82 5.45 -4.63
N GLU A 249 22.74 4.93 -3.81
CA GLU A 249 24.18 4.90 -4.11
C GLU A 249 24.47 4.03 -5.34
N VAL A 250 23.86 2.85 -5.44
CA VAL A 250 23.99 1.97 -6.61
C VAL A 250 23.45 2.65 -7.88
N TYR A 251 22.26 3.25 -7.81
CA TYR A 251 21.70 3.98 -8.95
C TYR A 251 22.56 5.17 -9.34
N ARG A 252 23.08 5.91 -8.38
CA ARG A 252 24.00 7.03 -8.62
C ARG A 252 25.29 6.59 -9.31
N ALA A 253 25.89 5.49 -8.86
CA ALA A 253 27.12 4.96 -9.43
C ALA A 253 26.98 4.52 -10.90
N ASN A 254 25.75 4.30 -11.36
CA ASN A 254 25.40 3.86 -12.71
C ASN A 254 24.64 4.91 -13.52
N ASP A 255 24.59 6.16 -13.07
CA ASP A 255 23.82 7.25 -13.73
C ASP A 255 22.37 6.82 -14.06
N CYS A 256 21.71 6.15 -13.13
CA CYS A 256 20.41 5.54 -13.31
C CYS A 256 19.31 6.40 -12.68
N LEU A 257 18.39 6.90 -13.48
CA LEU A 257 17.17 7.60 -13.03
C LEU A 257 16.24 6.64 -12.31
N VAL A 258 15.63 7.08 -11.21
CA VAL A 258 14.68 6.28 -10.43
C VAL A 258 13.25 6.77 -10.64
N ILE A 259 12.35 5.88 -11.05
CA ILE A 259 10.91 6.10 -11.04
C ILE A 259 10.37 5.36 -9.82
N SER A 260 10.02 6.12 -8.76
CA SER A 260 9.55 5.56 -7.49
C SER A 260 8.03 5.53 -7.45
N ASP A 261 7.48 4.31 -7.46
CA ASP A 261 6.06 4.10 -7.20
C ASP A 261 5.84 4.05 -5.68
N GLU A 262 5.23 5.10 -5.15
CA GLU A 262 4.95 5.25 -3.72
C GLU A 262 3.44 5.21 -3.41
N ILE A 263 2.65 4.55 -4.27
CA ILE A 263 1.19 4.43 -4.13
C ILE A 263 0.73 3.80 -2.81
N TRP A 264 1.61 3.03 -2.14
CA TRP A 264 1.34 2.35 -0.88
C TRP A 264 1.83 3.12 0.35
N SER A 265 2.34 4.33 0.19
CA SER A 265 2.99 5.12 1.25
C SER A 265 2.15 5.35 2.50
N ASP A 266 0.82 5.31 2.40
CA ASP A 266 -0.09 5.50 3.52
C ASP A 266 -0.50 4.18 4.23
N ILE A 267 -0.32 3.03 3.57
CA ILE A 267 -0.74 1.72 4.10
C ILE A 267 0.45 1.04 4.79
N LEU A 268 0.68 1.46 6.02
CA LEU A 268 1.79 1.03 6.87
C LEU A 268 1.26 0.30 8.09
N LEU A 269 1.80 -0.87 8.38
CA LEU A 269 1.27 -1.80 9.35
C LEU A 269 2.18 -1.89 10.59
N ASN A 270 1.58 -2.24 11.73
CA ASN A 270 2.32 -2.56 12.96
C ASN A 270 3.36 -1.50 13.39
N GLY A 271 3.10 -0.22 13.12
CA GLY A 271 3.95 0.90 13.53
C GLY A 271 5.12 1.21 12.60
N HIS A 272 5.21 0.55 11.43
CA HIS A 272 6.17 0.94 10.40
C HIS A 272 5.84 2.32 9.83
N THR A 273 6.87 3.01 9.34
CA THR A 273 6.76 4.35 8.75
C THR A 273 7.38 4.36 7.36
N HIS A 274 6.75 5.06 6.43
CA HIS A 274 7.27 5.27 5.10
C HIS A 274 8.37 6.34 5.11
N ILE A 275 9.38 6.14 4.28
CA ILE A 275 10.42 7.12 4.00
C ILE A 275 10.36 7.40 2.50
N PRO A 276 9.96 8.60 2.07
CA PRO A 276 9.97 8.96 0.65
C PRO A 276 11.36 8.77 0.06
N THR A 277 11.45 8.08 -1.06
CA THR A 277 12.72 7.80 -1.76
C THR A 277 13.52 9.09 -2.02
N GLN A 278 12.84 10.18 -2.35
CA GLN A 278 13.42 11.49 -2.60
C GLN A 278 14.02 12.17 -1.35
N SER A 279 13.74 11.66 -0.14
CA SER A 279 14.17 12.28 1.12
C SER A 279 15.49 11.77 1.66
N VAL A 280 16.06 10.72 1.06
CA VAL A 280 17.24 10.05 1.63
C VAL A 280 18.56 10.73 1.29
N SER A 281 18.62 11.50 0.19
CA SER A 281 19.78 12.29 -0.18
C SER A 281 19.44 13.38 -1.20
N ASP A 282 20.31 14.39 -1.35
CA ASP A 282 20.17 15.42 -2.39
C ASP A 282 20.19 14.81 -3.80
N TRP A 283 21.02 13.80 -4.01
CA TRP A 283 21.06 13.09 -5.30
C TRP A 283 19.72 12.41 -5.58
N ALA A 284 19.16 11.66 -4.63
CA ALA A 284 17.86 11.02 -4.76
C ALA A 284 16.77 12.05 -5.05
N ARG A 285 16.78 13.19 -4.37
CA ARG A 285 15.84 14.29 -4.60
C ARG A 285 15.88 14.81 -6.04
N GLN A 286 17.04 14.87 -6.65
CA GLN A 286 17.24 15.41 -8.00
C GLN A 286 17.11 14.37 -9.12
N HIS A 287 17.18 13.06 -8.80
CA HIS A 287 17.19 11.98 -9.79
C HIS A 287 16.02 11.01 -9.64
N THR A 288 14.97 11.39 -8.90
CA THR A 288 13.78 10.55 -8.72
C THR A 288 12.53 11.24 -9.25
N VAL A 289 11.75 10.53 -10.03
CA VAL A 289 10.35 10.80 -10.36
C VAL A 289 9.51 9.96 -9.38
N ALA A 290 8.93 10.57 -8.36
CA ALA A 290 8.07 9.85 -7.42
C ALA A 290 6.60 9.98 -7.82
N VAL A 291 5.84 8.87 -7.77
CA VAL A 291 4.43 8.82 -8.19
C VAL A 291 3.57 8.33 -7.02
N TYR A 292 2.52 9.08 -6.73
CA TYR A 292 1.59 8.86 -5.61
C TYR A 292 0.14 8.86 -6.09
N ALA A 293 -0.74 8.23 -5.33
CA ALA A 293 -2.18 8.31 -5.57
C ALA A 293 -2.99 8.02 -4.31
N PRO A 294 -4.19 8.62 -4.14
CA PRO A 294 -5.12 8.25 -3.08
C PRO A 294 -5.84 6.90 -3.35
N SER A 295 -5.60 6.29 -4.52
CA SER A 295 -6.38 5.15 -5.01
C SER A 295 -6.28 3.90 -4.14
N LYS A 296 -5.10 3.58 -3.58
CA LYS A 296 -4.92 2.44 -2.67
C LYS A 296 -5.32 2.79 -1.24
N THR A 297 -5.05 4.01 -0.81
CA THR A 297 -5.37 4.50 0.53
C THR A 297 -6.88 4.60 0.75
N PHE A 298 -7.64 5.07 -0.25
CA PHE A 298 -9.06 5.36 -0.13
C PHE A 298 -9.97 4.58 -1.09
N ASN A 299 -9.45 3.53 -1.72
CA ASN A 299 -10.21 2.71 -2.67
C ASN A 299 -10.77 3.49 -3.88
N LEU A 300 -9.95 4.36 -4.49
CA LEU A 300 -10.34 5.26 -5.58
C LEU A 300 -9.77 4.87 -6.95
N ALA A 301 -9.38 3.62 -7.15
CA ALA A 301 -8.77 3.19 -8.41
C ALA A 301 -9.65 3.46 -9.64
N GLY A 302 -10.97 3.37 -9.49
CA GLY A 302 -11.94 3.66 -10.57
C GLY A 302 -11.99 5.12 -11.01
N LEU A 303 -11.40 6.06 -10.26
CA LEU A 303 -11.32 7.48 -10.60
C LEU A 303 -10.00 7.83 -11.31
N VAL A 304 -9.05 6.92 -11.38
CA VAL A 304 -7.77 7.05 -12.14
C VAL A 304 -6.95 8.29 -11.77
N GLY A 305 -7.12 8.86 -10.56
CA GLY A 305 -6.38 10.05 -10.12
C GLY A 305 -5.04 9.68 -9.50
N SER A 306 -3.95 10.28 -9.97
CA SER A 306 -2.63 10.19 -9.35
C SER A 306 -1.82 11.46 -9.62
N TYR A 307 -0.66 11.59 -8.98
CA TYR A 307 0.22 12.72 -9.18
C TYR A 307 1.68 12.32 -9.03
N HIS A 308 2.55 13.04 -9.74
CA HIS A 308 3.98 12.94 -9.50
C HIS A 308 4.48 14.07 -8.61
N ILE A 309 5.60 13.82 -7.93
CA ILE A 309 6.43 14.83 -7.28
C ILE A 309 7.82 14.76 -7.92
N ILE A 310 8.26 15.86 -8.55
CA ILE A 310 9.57 15.94 -9.21
C ILE A 310 10.22 17.27 -8.83
N TYR A 311 11.30 17.23 -8.07
CA TYR A 311 12.02 18.45 -7.65
C TYR A 311 12.90 19.04 -8.74
N ASN A 312 13.53 18.20 -9.55
CA ASN A 312 14.40 18.63 -10.65
C ASN A 312 13.58 19.21 -11.80
N LYS A 313 13.78 20.49 -12.10
CA LYS A 313 13.04 21.19 -13.16
C LYS A 313 13.20 20.55 -14.53
N TYR A 314 14.42 20.10 -14.88
CA TYR A 314 14.67 19.46 -16.18
C TYR A 314 13.86 18.17 -16.32
N LEU A 315 13.80 17.33 -15.28
CA LEU A 315 13.01 16.11 -15.29
C LEU A 315 11.51 16.42 -15.42
N ARG A 316 11.01 17.40 -14.65
CA ARG A 316 9.59 17.82 -14.73
C ARG A 316 9.22 18.26 -16.15
N ASP A 317 10.00 19.16 -16.71
CA ASP A 317 9.72 19.72 -18.05
C ASP A 317 9.63 18.61 -19.10
N ARG A 318 10.50 17.60 -19.02
CA ARG A 318 10.49 16.44 -19.92
C ARG A 318 9.26 15.55 -19.71
N VAL A 319 8.90 15.23 -18.47
CA VAL A 319 7.72 14.40 -18.14
C VAL A 319 6.46 15.13 -18.62
N VAL A 320 6.31 16.43 -18.32
CA VAL A 320 5.17 17.24 -18.77
C VAL A 320 5.10 17.30 -20.30
N ALA A 321 6.24 17.41 -20.98
CA ALA A 321 6.26 17.43 -22.45
C ALA A 321 5.78 16.12 -23.08
N LYS A 322 5.94 14.98 -22.40
CA LYS A 322 5.54 13.66 -22.86
C LYS A 322 4.14 13.24 -22.39
N GLY A 323 3.69 13.72 -21.24
CA GLY A 323 2.38 13.41 -20.66
C GLY A 323 1.32 14.46 -20.98
N SER A 324 1.45 15.66 -20.45
CA SER A 324 0.39 16.68 -20.51
C SER A 324 0.27 17.38 -21.87
N LYS A 325 1.40 17.66 -22.55
CA LYS A 325 1.34 18.35 -23.85
C LYS A 325 0.65 17.55 -24.96
N PRO A 326 0.78 16.20 -25.05
CA PRO A 326 -0.01 15.38 -25.96
C PRO A 326 -1.43 15.08 -25.51
N HIS A 327 -1.93 15.73 -24.46
CA HIS A 327 -3.25 15.49 -23.82
C HIS A 327 -3.45 14.08 -23.24
N TYR A 328 -2.38 13.34 -22.99
CA TYR A 328 -2.46 12.02 -22.38
C TYR A 328 -2.85 12.08 -20.91
N ASN A 329 -2.35 13.09 -20.17
CA ASN A 329 -2.57 13.30 -18.74
C ASN A 329 -3.55 14.44 -18.45
N ASP A 330 -4.67 14.50 -19.15
CA ASP A 330 -5.73 15.47 -18.83
C ASP A 330 -6.52 14.96 -17.61
N MET A 331 -6.56 15.79 -16.55
CA MET A 331 -7.23 15.46 -15.30
C MET A 331 -8.75 15.39 -15.46
N ASN A 332 -9.37 14.39 -14.83
CA ASN A 332 -10.82 14.34 -14.65
C ASN A 332 -11.23 15.22 -13.46
N VAL A 333 -12.24 16.08 -13.65
CA VAL A 333 -12.68 17.02 -12.61
C VAL A 333 -13.18 16.33 -11.35
N LEU A 334 -13.85 15.18 -11.46
CA LEU A 334 -14.34 14.45 -10.29
C LEU A 334 -13.19 13.78 -9.52
N SER A 335 -12.12 13.36 -10.20
CA SER A 335 -10.90 12.86 -9.57
C SER A 335 -10.23 13.93 -8.72
N MET A 336 -10.20 15.19 -9.20
CA MET A 336 -9.68 16.32 -8.42
C MET A 336 -10.47 16.50 -7.12
N HIS A 337 -11.79 16.54 -7.19
CA HIS A 337 -12.65 16.72 -6.02
C HIS A 337 -12.60 15.52 -5.08
N ALA A 338 -12.45 14.31 -5.61
CA ALA A 338 -12.26 13.10 -4.80
C ALA A 338 -10.98 13.16 -3.98
N LEU A 339 -9.86 13.60 -4.58
CA LEU A 339 -8.59 13.78 -3.86
C LEU A 339 -8.71 14.85 -2.77
N ILE A 340 -9.30 15.99 -3.08
CA ILE A 340 -9.56 17.05 -2.09
C ILE A 340 -10.40 16.51 -0.93
N GLY A 341 -11.47 15.77 -1.22
CA GLY A 341 -12.31 15.12 -0.22
C GLY A 341 -11.57 14.09 0.63
N ALA A 342 -10.67 13.31 0.00
CA ALA A 342 -9.85 12.29 0.68
C ALA A 342 -8.84 12.90 1.66
N TYR A 343 -8.23 14.02 1.30
CA TYR A 343 -7.16 14.67 2.07
C TYR A 343 -7.68 15.72 3.07
N ARG A 344 -8.98 15.69 3.40
CA ARG A 344 -9.56 16.43 4.52
C ARG A 344 -9.18 15.83 5.87
N PRO A 345 -9.34 16.53 6.98
CA PRO A 345 -9.03 16.02 8.33
C PRO A 345 -9.63 14.64 8.63
N GLU A 346 -10.86 14.38 8.17
CA GLU A 346 -11.54 13.09 8.33
C GLU A 346 -10.81 11.95 7.60
N GLY A 347 -10.15 12.26 6.49
CA GLY A 347 -9.34 11.28 5.77
C GLY A 347 -8.13 10.82 6.56
N TYR A 348 -7.48 11.72 7.32
CA TYR A 348 -6.38 11.35 8.23
C TYR A 348 -6.86 10.38 9.31
N GLU A 349 -7.99 10.68 9.95
CA GLU A 349 -8.59 9.83 10.99
C GLU A 349 -8.97 8.47 10.43
N TRP A 350 -9.62 8.44 9.25
CA TRP A 350 -10.04 7.21 8.58
C TRP A 350 -8.85 6.30 8.25
N VAL A 351 -7.75 6.85 7.74
CA VAL A 351 -6.53 6.08 7.43
C VAL A 351 -5.89 5.53 8.71
N ASP A 352 -5.90 6.28 9.80
CA ASP A 352 -5.33 5.80 11.06
C ASP A 352 -6.13 4.63 11.65
N GLU A 353 -7.47 4.65 11.53
CA GLU A 353 -8.32 3.51 11.90
C GLU A 353 -8.14 2.32 10.92
N LEU A 354 -8.10 2.58 9.60
CA LEU A 354 -7.85 1.55 8.59
C LEU A 354 -6.54 0.79 8.87
N LYS A 355 -5.46 1.50 9.19
CA LYS A 355 -4.16 0.88 9.50
C LYS A 355 -4.23 -0.07 10.70
N GLN A 356 -5.05 0.25 11.70
CA GLN A 356 -5.28 -0.62 12.85
C GLN A 356 -6.03 -1.90 12.44
N VAL A 357 -7.09 -1.77 11.63
CA VAL A 357 -7.85 -2.91 11.10
C VAL A 357 -6.96 -3.81 10.25
N LEU A 358 -6.23 -3.23 9.30
CA LEU A 358 -5.35 -3.99 8.41
C LEU A 358 -4.20 -4.67 9.17
N SER A 359 -3.63 -4.01 10.19
CA SER A 359 -2.64 -4.62 11.07
C SER A 359 -3.22 -5.83 11.82
N GLY A 360 -4.45 -5.72 12.31
CA GLY A 360 -5.19 -6.83 12.93
C GLY A 360 -5.39 -8.01 11.96
N ASN A 361 -5.85 -7.73 10.75
CA ASN A 361 -6.08 -8.75 9.70
C ASN A 361 -4.77 -9.46 9.32
N VAL A 362 -3.69 -8.70 9.13
CA VAL A 362 -2.36 -9.26 8.80
C VAL A 362 -1.81 -10.11 9.95
N ASN A 363 -1.93 -9.63 11.19
CA ASN A 363 -1.48 -10.39 12.35
C ASN A 363 -2.26 -11.72 12.45
N PHE A 364 -3.60 -11.67 12.38
CA PHE A 364 -4.42 -12.88 12.37
C PHE A 364 -3.99 -13.86 11.27
N ALA A 365 -3.88 -13.37 10.03
CA ALA A 365 -3.57 -14.21 8.88
C ALA A 365 -2.18 -14.88 9.00
N CYS A 366 -1.14 -14.12 9.38
CA CYS A 366 0.21 -14.67 9.55
C CYS A 366 0.27 -15.68 10.70
N ASP A 367 -0.37 -15.39 11.83
CA ASP A 367 -0.41 -16.30 12.98
C ASP A 367 -1.17 -17.60 12.61
N TYR A 368 -2.27 -17.49 11.84
CA TYR A 368 -3.05 -18.63 11.39
C TYR A 368 -2.24 -19.53 10.44
N ILE A 369 -1.55 -18.93 9.45
CA ILE A 369 -0.67 -19.68 8.53
C ILE A 369 0.39 -20.44 9.31
N GLN A 370 1.08 -19.77 10.22
CA GLN A 370 2.15 -20.39 11.01
C GLN A 370 1.67 -21.57 11.85
N GLN A 371 0.43 -21.50 12.35
CA GLN A 371 -0.14 -22.52 13.25
C GLN A 371 -0.79 -23.67 12.49
N HIS A 372 -1.40 -23.41 11.31
CA HIS A 372 -2.30 -24.35 10.66
C HIS A 372 -1.83 -24.79 9.26
N PHE A 373 -1.06 -23.98 8.52
CA PHE A 373 -0.69 -24.31 7.13
C PHE A 373 0.78 -24.76 7.04
N LYS A 374 1.06 -26.00 7.48
CA LYS A 374 2.42 -26.55 7.43
C LYS A 374 2.95 -26.57 6.01
N GLY A 375 4.16 -26.07 5.79
CA GLY A 375 4.78 -26.01 4.48
C GLY A 375 4.36 -24.79 3.63
N VAL A 376 3.49 -23.91 4.16
CA VAL A 376 3.20 -22.61 3.57
C VAL A 376 3.98 -21.53 4.30
N ALA A 377 4.84 -20.80 3.58
CA ALA A 377 5.63 -19.73 4.17
C ALA A 377 5.10 -18.34 3.79
N VAL A 378 5.18 -17.40 4.72
CA VAL A 378 4.83 -16.00 4.50
C VAL A 378 5.82 -15.09 5.20
N SER A 379 6.34 -14.08 4.51
CA SER A 379 7.00 -12.94 5.14
C SER A 379 5.92 -11.98 5.59
N LYS A 380 5.87 -11.65 6.90
CA LYS A 380 4.85 -10.74 7.44
C LYS A 380 4.98 -9.35 6.81
N PRO A 381 3.96 -8.87 6.11
CA PRO A 381 4.03 -7.57 5.46
C PRO A 381 4.11 -6.43 6.49
N GLN A 382 4.92 -5.45 6.17
CA GLN A 382 5.13 -4.23 6.93
C GLN A 382 4.30 -3.06 6.40
N GLY A 383 3.90 -3.17 5.15
CA GLY A 383 3.00 -2.25 4.44
C GLY A 383 2.17 -2.99 3.41
N THR A 384 1.31 -2.26 2.72
CA THR A 384 0.25 -2.79 1.86
C THR A 384 -0.82 -3.57 2.64
N TYR A 385 -1.81 -4.12 1.95
CA TYR A 385 -2.76 -5.10 2.52
C TYR A 385 -2.70 -6.44 1.80
N MET A 386 -1.52 -6.74 1.21
CA MET A 386 -1.29 -7.97 0.46
C MET A 386 -0.46 -8.95 1.28
N LEU A 387 -0.87 -10.22 1.26
CA LEU A 387 -0.02 -11.35 1.60
C LEU A 387 0.56 -11.96 0.32
N PHE A 388 1.79 -12.45 0.40
CA PHE A 388 2.44 -13.20 -0.65
C PHE A 388 2.89 -14.55 -0.07
N LEU A 389 2.10 -15.59 -0.34
CA LEU A 389 2.28 -16.92 0.21
C LEU A 389 3.21 -17.72 -0.69
N ASP A 390 4.22 -18.35 -0.11
CA ASP A 390 5.07 -19.35 -0.76
C ASP A 390 4.55 -20.73 -0.42
N CYS A 391 4.03 -21.45 -1.41
CA CYS A 391 3.44 -22.78 -1.25
C CYS A 391 4.40 -23.90 -1.70
N THR A 392 5.69 -23.62 -1.95
CA THR A 392 6.64 -24.56 -2.53
C THR A 392 6.74 -25.83 -1.69
N GLU A 393 7.08 -25.73 -0.41
CA GLU A 393 7.25 -26.88 0.49
C GLU A 393 5.95 -27.67 0.65
N TRP A 394 4.81 -26.97 0.73
CA TRP A 394 3.51 -27.64 0.83
C TRP A 394 3.20 -28.45 -0.43
N CYS A 395 3.39 -27.87 -1.60
CA CYS A 395 3.17 -28.53 -2.88
C CYS A 395 4.06 -29.76 -3.03
N GLU A 396 5.35 -29.63 -2.73
CA GLU A 396 6.31 -30.74 -2.80
C GLU A 396 5.94 -31.88 -1.84
N THR A 397 5.59 -31.55 -0.61
CA THR A 397 5.25 -32.54 0.44
C THR A 397 3.97 -33.32 0.11
N HIS A 398 2.98 -32.67 -0.52
CA HIS A 398 1.69 -33.27 -0.83
C HIS A 398 1.60 -33.78 -2.30
N GLY A 399 2.67 -33.64 -3.09
CA GLY A 399 2.66 -34.00 -4.51
C GLY A 399 1.62 -33.25 -5.33
N LYS A 400 1.38 -31.97 -4.97
CA LYS A 400 0.40 -31.08 -5.60
C LYS A 400 1.08 -29.97 -6.40
N THR A 401 0.38 -29.48 -7.39
CA THR A 401 0.77 -28.30 -8.17
C THR A 401 0.15 -27.03 -7.59
N ILE A 402 0.76 -25.89 -7.90
CA ILE A 402 0.17 -24.59 -7.51
C ILE A 402 -1.17 -24.35 -8.20
N ASP A 403 -1.41 -24.90 -9.39
CA ASP A 403 -2.70 -24.82 -10.08
C ASP A 403 -3.81 -25.54 -9.30
N GLU A 404 -3.52 -26.72 -8.73
CA GLU A 404 -4.46 -27.44 -7.87
C GLU A 404 -4.76 -26.67 -6.59
N VAL A 405 -3.76 -26.04 -5.97
CA VAL A 405 -3.94 -25.19 -4.78
C VAL A 405 -4.82 -23.97 -5.10
N GLN A 406 -4.53 -23.28 -6.22
CA GLN A 406 -5.32 -22.14 -6.66
C GLN A 406 -6.77 -22.53 -6.88
N LYS A 407 -6.99 -23.59 -7.66
CA LYS A 407 -8.31 -24.06 -7.99
C LYS A 407 -9.08 -24.49 -6.74
N ALA A 408 -8.46 -25.19 -5.81
CA ALA A 408 -9.09 -25.60 -4.56
C ALA A 408 -9.57 -24.39 -3.73
N GLY A 409 -8.78 -23.30 -3.68
CA GLY A 409 -9.20 -22.06 -3.03
C GLY A 409 -10.38 -21.40 -3.75
N TRP A 410 -10.34 -21.31 -5.08
CA TRP A 410 -11.44 -20.76 -5.87
C TRP A 410 -12.73 -21.57 -5.72
N ASP A 411 -12.64 -22.91 -5.75
CA ASP A 411 -13.77 -23.83 -5.57
C ASP A 411 -14.54 -23.56 -4.27
N VAL A 412 -13.85 -23.17 -3.21
CA VAL A 412 -14.46 -22.83 -1.90
C VAL A 412 -14.71 -21.35 -1.70
N GLY A 413 -14.67 -20.57 -2.78
CA GLY A 413 -15.04 -19.15 -2.80
C GLY A 413 -13.93 -18.19 -2.37
N VAL A 414 -12.73 -18.65 -2.04
CA VAL A 414 -11.59 -17.77 -1.74
C VAL A 414 -10.94 -17.36 -3.05
N ALA A 415 -11.34 -16.19 -3.57
CA ALA A 415 -10.87 -15.66 -4.83
C ALA A 415 -9.52 -14.96 -4.64
N TRP A 416 -8.45 -15.72 -4.50
CA TRP A 416 -7.07 -15.26 -4.44
C TRP A 416 -6.39 -15.25 -5.81
N GLN A 417 -5.18 -14.71 -5.91
CA GLN A 417 -4.50 -14.48 -7.18
C GLN A 417 -3.24 -15.31 -7.35
N ASP A 418 -3.03 -15.77 -8.58
CA ASP A 418 -1.82 -16.48 -9.01
C ASP A 418 -0.56 -15.63 -8.77
N GLY A 419 0.36 -16.14 -7.96
CA GLY A 419 1.62 -15.46 -7.62
C GLY A 419 2.66 -15.52 -8.74
N ARG A 420 2.51 -16.39 -9.73
CA ARG A 420 3.41 -16.48 -10.90
C ARG A 420 3.37 -15.19 -11.73
N MET A 421 2.22 -14.54 -11.77
CA MET A 421 2.06 -13.22 -12.41
C MET A 421 2.92 -12.12 -11.75
N PHE A 422 3.39 -12.38 -10.53
CA PHE A 422 4.27 -11.49 -9.75
C PHE A 422 5.70 -12.03 -9.65
N HIS A 423 6.06 -13.02 -10.48
CA HIS A 423 7.35 -13.71 -10.47
C HIS A 423 7.62 -14.54 -9.19
N GLY A 424 6.58 -15.09 -8.59
CA GLY A 424 6.66 -16.10 -7.55
C GLY A 424 6.25 -17.47 -8.11
N PRO A 425 7.19 -18.38 -8.41
CA PRO A 425 6.91 -19.59 -9.21
C PRO A 425 5.91 -20.56 -8.56
N CYS A 426 5.85 -20.60 -7.25
CA CYS A 426 4.89 -21.40 -6.47
C CYS A 426 4.24 -20.55 -5.38
N ALA A 427 3.70 -19.39 -5.77
CA ALA A 427 3.17 -18.43 -4.83
C ALA A 427 1.72 -18.05 -5.12
N ILE A 428 1.06 -17.53 -4.08
CA ILE A 428 -0.29 -16.95 -4.14
C ILE A 428 -0.26 -15.57 -3.51
N ARG A 429 -0.88 -14.59 -4.19
CA ARG A 429 -1.11 -13.28 -3.61
C ARG A 429 -2.54 -13.15 -3.09
N MET A 430 -2.71 -12.61 -1.89
CA MET A 430 -3.98 -12.51 -1.20
C MET A 430 -4.20 -11.11 -0.63
N ASN A 431 -5.36 -10.53 -0.88
CA ASN A 431 -5.81 -9.24 -0.34
C ASN A 431 -6.49 -9.44 1.02
N LEU A 432 -6.10 -8.66 2.02
CA LEU A 432 -6.66 -8.68 3.38
C LEU A 432 -7.51 -7.45 3.74
N ALA A 433 -7.80 -6.57 2.77
CA ALA A 433 -8.62 -5.37 3.02
C ALA A 433 -10.12 -5.69 3.02
N LEU A 434 -10.53 -6.57 3.94
CA LEU A 434 -11.92 -7.01 4.18
C LEU A 434 -12.22 -6.93 5.68
N PRO A 435 -13.51 -6.94 6.09
CA PRO A 435 -13.88 -7.17 7.48
C PRO A 435 -13.23 -8.44 8.04
N LEU A 436 -12.71 -8.37 9.27
CA LEU A 436 -11.98 -9.48 9.89
C LEU A 436 -12.77 -10.80 9.87
N SER A 437 -14.09 -10.74 10.03
CA SER A 437 -14.96 -11.91 9.95
C SER A 437 -14.84 -12.64 8.60
N ARG A 438 -14.69 -11.90 7.48
CA ARG A 438 -14.51 -12.50 6.16
C ARG A 438 -13.09 -13.06 5.96
N VAL A 439 -12.10 -12.41 6.54
CA VAL A 439 -10.73 -12.94 6.57
C VAL A 439 -10.72 -14.27 7.33
N GLN A 440 -11.32 -14.31 8.52
CA GLN A 440 -11.42 -15.52 9.34
C GLN A 440 -12.14 -16.65 8.61
N GLU A 441 -13.25 -16.35 7.94
CA GLU A 441 -13.99 -17.32 7.15
C GLU A 441 -13.14 -17.86 5.98
N ALA A 442 -12.42 -17.00 5.24
CA ALA A 442 -11.54 -17.44 4.15
C ALA A 442 -10.48 -18.42 4.67
N PHE A 443 -9.84 -18.10 5.79
CA PHE A 443 -8.81 -18.95 6.38
C PHE A 443 -9.38 -20.28 6.89
N ALA A 444 -10.57 -20.28 7.47
CA ALA A 444 -11.25 -21.52 7.89
C ALA A 444 -11.63 -22.42 6.69
N ARG A 445 -12.03 -21.81 5.55
CA ARG A 445 -12.28 -22.57 4.30
C ARG A 445 -10.99 -23.16 3.74
N LEU A 446 -9.92 -22.35 3.69
CA LEU A 446 -8.59 -22.80 3.21
C LEU A 446 -8.03 -23.92 4.10
N ASP A 447 -8.17 -23.81 5.40
CA ASP A 447 -7.77 -24.82 6.37
C ASP A 447 -8.45 -26.15 6.07
N LYS A 448 -9.78 -26.14 6.02
CA LYS A 448 -10.60 -27.34 5.91
C LYS A 448 -10.54 -28.00 4.53
N TYR A 449 -10.42 -27.24 3.45
CA TYR A 449 -10.65 -27.74 2.10
C TYR A 449 -9.44 -27.65 1.18
N VAL A 450 -8.34 -27.02 1.61
CA VAL A 450 -7.15 -26.83 0.78
C VAL A 450 -5.90 -27.39 1.48
N PHE A 451 -5.52 -26.81 2.63
CA PHE A 451 -4.23 -27.12 3.24
C PHE A 451 -4.24 -28.33 4.18
N ASN A 452 -5.37 -28.68 4.76
CA ASN A 452 -5.55 -29.85 5.65
C ASN A 452 -6.69 -30.77 5.21
N ALA A 453 -7.00 -30.79 3.89
CA ALA A 453 -8.04 -31.60 3.27
C ALA A 453 -7.67 -33.09 3.18
#